data_0610945403a9773fd24466f7fd818bf8
#
_entry.id   0610945403a9773fd24466f7fd818bf8
#
_cell.length_a   1.000
_cell.length_b   1.000
_cell.length_c   1.000
_cell.angle_alpha   90.00
_cell.angle_beta   90.00
_cell.angle_gamma   90.00
#
_symmetry.space_group_name_H-M   'P 1'
#
loop_
_entity.id
_entity.type
_entity.pdbx_description
1 polymer ?
#
loop_
_entity_poly.entity_id
_entity_poly.type
_entity_poly.pdbx_seq_one_letter_code
_entity_poly.pdbx_strand_id
1 'polypeptide(L)'
;MKELKGTKTEQNLMTAFAGESQARNKYTYFASVAKKEGYEQIAAIFQQTADNEKEHAKLWFKALGGLGDTAANLAAAAEGENYEWTEMYDTFAKEAEEEGFKALAFQFRAVAAVEKAHEERYRALLKNVEMQQVFEKGEMTMWECRNCGHLVMGKKAPAVCPVCAHPQSFFEVRKENY
;
A
#
# COMPACT_ATOMS: atom_id res chain seq x y z
N MET A 1 12.77 -29.42 -0.77
CA MET A 1 11.49 -28.99 -1.40
C MET A 1 11.78 -28.74 -2.87
N LYS A 2 10.81 -28.99 -3.76
CA LYS A 2 10.98 -28.73 -5.20
C LYS A 2 11.02 -27.20 -5.40
N GLU A 3 11.99 -26.74 -6.19
CA GLU A 3 12.13 -25.29 -6.50
C GLU A 3 10.97 -24.83 -7.38
N LEU A 4 10.38 -23.69 -7.06
CA LEU A 4 9.25 -23.11 -7.79
C LEU A 4 9.70 -22.29 -9.01
N LYS A 5 10.86 -21.64 -8.88
CA LYS A 5 11.39 -20.70 -9.87
C LYS A 5 11.53 -21.30 -11.27
N GLY A 6 11.05 -20.60 -12.27
CA GLY A 6 11.10 -21.02 -13.67
C GLY A 6 10.09 -22.09 -14.07
N THR A 7 9.15 -22.48 -13.20
CA THR A 7 8.15 -23.50 -13.50
C THR A 7 6.86 -22.91 -14.07
N LYS A 8 6.05 -23.74 -14.74
CA LYS A 8 4.67 -23.39 -15.12
C LYS A 8 3.80 -23.05 -13.91
N THR A 9 4.08 -23.70 -12.76
CA THR A 9 3.35 -23.41 -11.51
C THR A 9 3.61 -21.99 -11.02
N GLU A 10 4.85 -21.51 -11.12
CA GLU A 10 5.16 -20.11 -10.80
C GLU A 10 4.37 -19.15 -11.71
N GLN A 11 4.37 -19.38 -13.03
CA GLN A 11 3.60 -18.57 -13.98
C GLN A 11 2.11 -18.58 -13.68
N ASN A 12 1.56 -19.77 -13.32
CA ASN A 12 0.15 -19.91 -12.93
C ASN A 12 -0.16 -19.10 -11.65
N LEU A 13 0.73 -19.12 -10.66
CA LEU A 13 0.57 -18.32 -9.44
C LEU A 13 0.61 -16.82 -9.73
N MET A 14 1.51 -16.36 -10.58
CA MET A 14 1.56 -14.95 -11.02
C MET A 14 0.28 -14.53 -11.73
N THR A 15 -0.21 -15.39 -12.65
CA THR A 15 -1.46 -15.14 -13.38
C THR A 15 -2.66 -15.12 -12.43
N ALA A 16 -2.74 -16.06 -11.49
CA ALA A 16 -3.80 -16.12 -10.50
C ALA A 16 -3.77 -14.89 -9.59
N PHE A 17 -2.60 -14.50 -9.06
CA PHE A 17 -2.44 -13.29 -8.27
C PHE A 17 -2.91 -12.03 -9.01
N ALA A 18 -2.53 -11.88 -10.28
CA ALA A 18 -2.97 -10.76 -11.11
C ALA A 18 -4.49 -10.77 -11.33
N GLY A 19 -5.07 -11.95 -11.64
CA GLY A 19 -6.51 -12.12 -11.85
C GLY A 19 -7.35 -11.74 -10.63
N GLU A 20 -7.00 -12.29 -9.47
CA GLU A 20 -7.70 -12.02 -8.21
C GLU A 20 -7.55 -10.55 -7.77
N SER A 21 -6.36 -9.97 -7.97
CA SER A 21 -6.12 -8.55 -7.67
C SER A 21 -6.98 -7.62 -8.53
N GLN A 22 -7.14 -7.94 -9.82
CA GLN A 22 -8.03 -7.20 -10.71
C GLN A 22 -9.51 -7.41 -10.35
N ALA A 23 -9.92 -8.64 -10.05
CA ALA A 23 -11.29 -8.96 -9.64
C ALA A 23 -11.67 -8.18 -8.38
N ARG A 24 -10.81 -8.19 -7.36
CA ARG A 24 -10.99 -7.40 -6.13
C ARG A 24 -11.29 -5.93 -6.43
N ASN A 25 -10.46 -5.29 -7.25
CA ASN A 25 -10.64 -3.87 -7.56
C ASN A 25 -11.93 -3.63 -8.37
N LYS A 26 -12.20 -4.44 -9.41
CA LYS A 26 -13.42 -4.35 -10.22
C LYS A 26 -14.69 -4.47 -9.37
N TYR A 27 -14.74 -5.44 -8.46
CA TYR A 27 -15.92 -5.66 -7.62
C TYR A 27 -16.15 -4.53 -6.62
N THR A 28 -15.10 -3.90 -6.10
CA THR A 28 -15.21 -2.67 -5.31
C THR A 28 -15.84 -1.52 -6.12
N TYR A 29 -15.45 -1.37 -7.39
CA TYR A 29 -16.05 -0.38 -8.28
C TYR A 29 -17.50 -0.70 -8.61
N PHE A 30 -17.84 -1.98 -8.86
CA PHE A 30 -19.20 -2.42 -9.12
C PHE A 30 -20.10 -2.24 -7.87
N ALA A 31 -19.59 -2.51 -6.68
CA ALA A 31 -20.28 -2.23 -5.43
C ALA A 31 -20.65 -0.73 -5.31
N SER A 32 -19.72 0.16 -5.66
CA SER A 32 -19.98 1.61 -5.64
C SER A 32 -21.08 2.02 -6.61
N VAL A 33 -21.14 1.43 -7.81
CA VAL A 33 -22.21 1.67 -8.80
C VAL A 33 -23.54 1.17 -8.28
N ALA A 34 -23.61 -0.10 -7.85
CA ALA A 34 -24.83 -0.71 -7.32
C ALA A 34 -25.43 0.09 -6.16
N LYS A 35 -24.56 0.61 -5.25
CA LYS A 35 -24.99 1.46 -4.15
C LYS A 35 -25.62 2.78 -4.62
N LYS A 36 -25.03 3.43 -5.63
CA LYS A 36 -25.56 4.68 -6.22
C LYS A 36 -26.91 4.47 -6.91
N GLU A 37 -27.13 3.27 -7.46
CA GLU A 37 -28.39 2.87 -8.09
C GLU A 37 -29.46 2.38 -7.08
N GLY A 38 -29.13 2.31 -5.77
CA GLY A 38 -30.03 1.90 -4.71
C GLY A 38 -30.12 0.38 -4.47
N TYR A 39 -29.22 -0.41 -5.05
CA TYR A 39 -29.16 -1.86 -4.88
C TYR A 39 -28.24 -2.27 -3.74
N GLU A 40 -28.59 -1.93 -2.49
CA GLU A 40 -27.74 -2.14 -1.31
C GLU A 40 -27.32 -3.61 -1.12
N GLN A 41 -28.22 -4.59 -1.37
CA GLN A 41 -27.87 -6.00 -1.26
C GLN A 41 -26.83 -6.42 -2.30
N ILE A 42 -26.98 -5.97 -3.56
CA ILE A 42 -26.03 -6.26 -4.64
C ILE A 42 -24.69 -5.62 -4.34
N ALA A 43 -24.67 -4.38 -3.86
CA ALA A 43 -23.46 -3.69 -3.45
C ALA A 43 -22.73 -4.45 -2.32
N ALA A 44 -23.47 -4.94 -1.31
CA ALA A 44 -22.89 -5.72 -0.22
C ALA A 44 -22.30 -7.06 -0.72
N ILE A 45 -22.95 -7.75 -1.65
CA ILE A 45 -22.45 -9.00 -2.25
C ILE A 45 -21.16 -8.74 -3.04
N PHE A 46 -21.11 -7.68 -3.87
CA PHE A 46 -19.87 -7.30 -4.57
C PHE A 46 -18.74 -6.99 -3.60
N GLN A 47 -19.00 -6.24 -2.54
CA GLN A 47 -17.98 -5.92 -1.55
C GLN A 47 -17.48 -7.17 -0.82
N GLN A 48 -18.39 -8.06 -0.40
CA GLN A 48 -18.00 -9.32 0.22
C GLN A 48 -17.15 -10.19 -0.69
N THR A 49 -17.53 -10.28 -1.96
CA THR A 49 -16.73 -11.03 -2.97
C THR A 49 -15.37 -10.38 -3.16
N ALA A 50 -15.29 -9.04 -3.25
CA ALA A 50 -14.00 -8.33 -3.34
C ALA A 50 -13.07 -8.64 -2.16
N ASP A 51 -13.62 -8.77 -0.93
CA ASP A 51 -12.86 -9.15 0.25
C ASP A 51 -12.39 -10.61 0.20
N ASN A 52 -13.16 -11.52 -0.39
CA ASN A 52 -12.74 -12.90 -0.63
C ASN A 52 -11.59 -12.96 -1.66
N GLU A 53 -11.70 -12.23 -2.79
CA GLU A 53 -10.65 -12.21 -3.82
C GLU A 53 -9.33 -11.62 -3.29
N LYS A 54 -9.39 -10.68 -2.36
CA LYS A 54 -8.20 -10.19 -1.65
C LYS A 54 -7.48 -11.32 -0.89
N GLU A 55 -8.21 -12.21 -0.22
CA GLU A 55 -7.59 -13.34 0.50
C GLU A 55 -7.08 -14.41 -0.47
N HIS A 56 -7.74 -14.66 -1.61
CA HIS A 56 -7.22 -15.53 -2.67
C HIS A 56 -5.91 -14.98 -3.25
N ALA A 57 -5.86 -13.70 -3.62
CA ALA A 57 -4.65 -13.05 -4.11
C ALA A 57 -3.49 -13.18 -3.11
N LYS A 58 -3.76 -13.01 -1.81
CA LYS A 58 -2.78 -13.15 -0.74
C LYS A 58 -2.19 -14.56 -0.63
N LEU A 59 -3.00 -15.62 -0.90
CA LEU A 59 -2.50 -17.00 -0.92
C LEU A 59 -1.42 -17.16 -2.00
N TRP A 60 -1.70 -16.66 -3.19
CA TRP A 60 -0.79 -16.76 -4.34
C TRP A 60 0.45 -15.90 -4.14
N PHE A 61 0.29 -14.68 -3.63
CA PHE A 61 1.40 -13.79 -3.33
C PHE A 61 2.36 -14.37 -2.26
N LYS A 62 1.81 -15.01 -1.22
CA LYS A 62 2.62 -15.75 -0.24
C LYS A 62 3.36 -16.93 -0.85
N ALA A 63 2.69 -17.72 -1.71
CA ALA A 63 3.30 -18.86 -2.38
C ALA A 63 4.46 -18.44 -3.31
N LEU A 64 4.39 -17.23 -3.89
CA LEU A 64 5.45 -16.60 -4.67
C LEU A 64 6.60 -16.03 -3.82
N GLY A 65 6.47 -16.06 -2.48
CA GLY A 65 7.45 -15.45 -1.58
C GLY A 65 7.40 -13.91 -1.53
N GLY A 66 6.33 -13.30 -2.03
CA GLY A 66 6.20 -11.84 -2.14
C GLY A 66 5.90 -11.13 -0.81
N LEU A 67 5.58 -11.86 0.26
CA LEU A 67 5.24 -11.27 1.57
C LEU A 67 6.35 -11.55 2.58
N GLY A 68 7.09 -10.50 2.93
CA GLY A 68 8.16 -10.52 3.92
C GLY A 68 7.78 -9.84 5.24
N ASP A 69 8.78 -9.49 6.03
CA ASP A 69 8.62 -8.62 7.19
C ASP A 69 8.38 -7.14 6.77
N THR A 70 8.19 -6.26 7.74
CA THR A 70 7.89 -4.84 7.46
C THR A 70 8.99 -4.16 6.65
N ALA A 71 10.25 -4.41 6.95
CA ALA A 71 11.38 -3.79 6.23
C ALA A 71 11.44 -4.30 4.78
N ALA A 72 11.34 -5.61 4.57
CA ALA A 72 11.31 -6.21 3.24
C ALA A 72 10.11 -5.72 2.41
N ASN A 73 8.93 -5.62 3.03
CA ASN A 73 7.73 -5.13 2.34
C ASN A 73 7.84 -3.63 1.98
N LEU A 74 8.45 -2.80 2.84
CA LEU A 74 8.70 -1.39 2.53
C LEU A 74 9.71 -1.23 1.38
N ALA A 75 10.77 -2.05 1.38
CA ALA A 75 11.73 -2.06 0.29
C ALA A 75 11.07 -2.48 -1.04
N ALA A 76 10.30 -3.57 -1.03
CA ALA A 76 9.60 -4.05 -2.22
C ALA A 76 8.57 -3.03 -2.74
N ALA A 77 7.84 -2.34 -1.84
CA ALA A 77 6.93 -1.27 -2.22
C ALA A 77 7.69 -0.11 -2.88
N ALA A 78 8.78 0.37 -2.26
CA ALA A 78 9.58 1.46 -2.83
C ALA A 78 10.15 1.11 -4.21
N GLU A 79 10.61 -0.12 -4.42
CA GLU A 79 11.10 -0.58 -5.74
C GLU A 79 9.98 -0.64 -6.79
N GLY A 80 8.77 -1.10 -6.39
CA GLY A 80 7.61 -1.12 -7.27
C GLY A 80 7.24 0.30 -7.73
N GLU A 81 7.05 1.23 -6.79
CA GLU A 81 6.73 2.62 -7.11
C GLU A 81 7.83 3.29 -7.95
N ASN A 82 9.13 2.99 -7.65
CA ASN A 82 10.24 3.49 -8.45
C ASN A 82 10.13 3.05 -9.91
N TYR A 83 9.90 1.76 -10.18
CA TYR A 83 9.70 1.24 -11.53
C TYR A 83 8.50 1.91 -12.22
N GLU A 84 7.39 2.10 -11.50
CA GLU A 84 6.18 2.68 -12.07
C GLU A 84 6.41 4.12 -12.56
N TRP A 85 7.07 4.98 -11.80
CA TRP A 85 7.25 6.36 -12.22
C TRP A 85 8.48 6.59 -13.12
N THR A 86 9.54 5.78 -13.02
CA THR A 86 10.75 5.97 -13.84
C THR A 86 10.65 5.34 -15.23
N GLU A 87 9.92 4.22 -15.35
CA GLU A 87 9.91 3.41 -16.56
C GLU A 87 8.51 3.22 -17.13
N MET A 88 7.59 2.66 -16.34
CA MET A 88 6.27 2.20 -16.82
C MET A 88 5.42 3.37 -17.31
N TYR A 89 5.11 4.33 -16.44
CA TYR A 89 4.26 5.46 -16.79
C TYR A 89 4.90 6.45 -17.75
N ASP A 90 6.23 6.60 -17.73
CA ASP A 90 6.95 7.41 -18.70
C ASP A 90 6.79 6.84 -20.12
N THR A 91 6.96 5.52 -20.25
CA THR A 91 6.75 4.80 -21.51
C THR A 91 5.30 4.93 -21.97
N PHE A 92 4.34 4.63 -21.11
CA PHE A 92 2.91 4.69 -21.45
C PHE A 92 2.46 6.10 -21.84
N ALA A 93 3.01 7.13 -21.22
CA ALA A 93 2.69 8.52 -21.55
C ALA A 93 3.21 8.90 -22.95
N LYS A 94 4.41 8.44 -23.33
CA LYS A 94 4.98 8.67 -24.66
C LYS A 94 4.17 7.94 -25.74
N GLU A 95 3.88 6.67 -25.54
CA GLU A 95 3.08 5.87 -26.47
C GLU A 95 1.67 6.47 -26.66
N ALA A 96 1.00 6.84 -25.55
CA ALA A 96 -0.31 7.49 -25.62
C ALA A 96 -0.29 8.83 -26.37
N GLU A 97 0.81 9.60 -26.26
CA GLU A 97 0.99 10.86 -26.99
C GLU A 97 1.18 10.62 -28.48
N GLU A 98 2.00 9.63 -28.86
CA GLU A 98 2.24 9.21 -30.25
C GLU A 98 0.96 8.70 -30.92
N GLU A 99 0.12 7.95 -30.18
CA GLU A 99 -1.18 7.45 -30.64
C GLU A 99 -2.28 8.53 -30.64
N GLY A 100 -2.01 9.73 -30.12
CA GLY A 100 -2.96 10.86 -30.10
C GLY A 100 -3.84 10.93 -28.87
N PHE A 101 -3.68 10.07 -27.86
CA PHE A 101 -4.44 10.04 -26.61
C PHE A 101 -3.87 11.03 -25.57
N LYS A 102 -3.80 12.32 -25.91
CA LYS A 102 -3.17 13.36 -25.09
C LYS A 102 -3.68 13.44 -23.65
N ALA A 103 -4.99 13.21 -23.45
CA ALA A 103 -5.59 13.22 -22.10
C ALA A 103 -5.07 12.06 -21.24
N LEU A 104 -4.92 10.85 -21.81
CA LEU A 104 -4.34 9.69 -21.13
C LEU A 104 -2.85 9.87 -20.89
N ALA A 105 -2.10 10.44 -21.85
CA ALA A 105 -0.70 10.78 -21.66
C ALA A 105 -0.48 11.73 -20.47
N PHE A 106 -1.34 12.74 -20.35
CA PHE A 106 -1.33 13.64 -19.19
C PHE A 106 -1.63 12.89 -17.88
N GLN A 107 -2.65 12.00 -17.87
CA GLN A 107 -2.99 11.21 -16.70
C GLN A 107 -1.87 10.29 -16.27
N PHE A 108 -1.19 9.61 -17.19
CA PHE A 108 -0.02 8.75 -16.90
C PHE A 108 1.09 9.56 -16.22
N ARG A 109 1.43 10.75 -16.74
CA ARG A 109 2.43 11.64 -16.11
C ARG A 109 1.99 12.12 -14.72
N ALA A 110 0.71 12.44 -14.55
CA ALA A 110 0.18 12.88 -13.27
C ALA A 110 0.23 11.75 -12.22
N VAL A 111 -0.12 10.52 -12.60
CA VAL A 111 0.00 9.34 -11.72
C VAL A 111 1.47 9.07 -11.41
N ALA A 112 2.38 9.10 -12.38
CA ALA A 112 3.82 8.95 -12.15
C ALA A 112 4.36 9.89 -11.05
N ALA A 113 3.89 11.15 -11.01
CA ALA A 113 4.27 12.09 -9.97
C ALA A 113 3.76 11.69 -8.57
N VAL A 114 2.61 11.01 -8.49
CA VAL A 114 2.08 10.45 -7.24
C VAL A 114 2.93 9.25 -6.79
N GLU A 115 3.28 8.33 -7.71
CA GLU A 115 4.08 7.13 -7.39
C GLU A 115 5.49 7.51 -6.93
N LYS A 116 6.06 8.60 -7.47
CA LYS A 116 7.30 9.16 -6.92
C LYS A 116 7.16 9.58 -5.45
N ALA A 117 6.07 10.23 -5.08
CA ALA A 117 5.82 10.62 -3.69
C ALA A 117 5.57 9.40 -2.78
N HIS A 118 4.97 8.32 -3.31
CA HIS A 118 4.83 7.05 -2.61
C HIS A 118 6.20 6.40 -2.36
N GLU A 119 7.07 6.32 -3.35
CA GLU A 119 8.44 5.82 -3.20
C GLU A 119 9.19 6.58 -2.11
N GLU A 120 9.22 7.92 -2.19
CA GLU A 120 9.89 8.76 -1.20
C GLU A 120 9.40 8.48 0.23
N ARG A 121 8.09 8.30 0.39
CA ARG A 121 7.45 7.94 1.65
C ARG A 121 7.89 6.56 2.15
N TYR A 122 7.85 5.53 1.28
CA TYR A 122 8.26 4.18 1.67
C TYR A 122 9.75 4.10 2.02
N ARG A 123 10.62 4.80 1.29
CA ARG A 123 12.06 4.88 1.62
C ARG A 123 12.29 5.59 2.97
N ALA A 124 11.55 6.65 3.27
CA ALA A 124 11.65 7.32 4.56
C ALA A 124 11.17 6.42 5.72
N LEU A 125 10.09 5.67 5.52
CA LEU A 125 9.59 4.70 6.50
C LEU A 125 10.57 3.53 6.70
N LEU A 126 11.15 3.00 5.62
CA LEU A 126 12.16 1.96 5.67
C LEU A 126 13.37 2.41 6.50
N LYS A 127 13.89 3.61 6.20
CA LYS A 127 14.97 4.21 6.97
C LYS A 127 14.64 4.31 8.47
N ASN A 128 13.42 4.71 8.82
CA ASN A 128 13.00 4.77 10.23
C ASN A 128 13.00 3.38 10.89
N VAL A 129 12.60 2.32 10.17
CA VAL A 129 12.62 0.94 10.68
C VAL A 129 14.07 0.48 10.90
N GLU A 130 14.92 0.62 9.88
CA GLU A 130 16.32 0.20 9.91
C GLU A 130 17.14 0.91 10.98
N MET A 131 16.89 2.20 11.17
CA MET A 131 17.56 3.03 12.20
C MET A 131 16.91 2.96 13.58
N GLN A 132 15.85 2.13 13.76
CA GLN A 132 15.05 2.05 14.99
C GLN A 132 14.44 3.39 15.42
N GLN A 133 14.10 4.24 14.46
CA GLN A 133 13.58 5.59 14.68
C GLN A 133 12.06 5.70 14.57
N VAL A 134 11.33 4.59 14.50
CA VAL A 134 9.87 4.60 14.46
C VAL A 134 9.29 5.20 15.73
N PHE A 135 9.80 4.78 16.90
CA PHE A 135 9.33 5.21 18.23
C PHE A 135 10.36 6.02 19.01
N GLU A 136 11.47 6.38 18.38
CA GLU A 136 12.55 7.17 18.99
C GLU A 136 13.11 8.15 17.96
N LYS A 137 13.30 9.42 18.35
CA LYS A 137 13.85 10.48 17.49
C LYS A 137 15.09 11.09 18.12
N GLY A 138 15.97 11.68 17.31
CA GLY A 138 17.17 12.35 17.79
C GLY A 138 16.88 13.60 18.63
N GLU A 139 15.69 14.19 18.50
CA GLU A 139 15.22 15.41 19.13
C GLU A 139 13.90 15.22 19.88
N MET A 140 13.56 16.22 20.69
CA MET A 140 12.27 16.27 21.40
C MET A 140 11.14 16.37 20.38
N THR A 141 10.25 15.39 20.41
CA THR A 141 9.16 15.20 19.45
C THR A 141 7.84 15.06 20.18
N MET A 142 6.76 15.64 19.63
CA MET A 142 5.43 15.44 20.15
C MET A 142 4.88 14.10 19.63
N TRP A 143 4.62 13.19 20.55
CA TRP A 143 4.00 11.89 20.28
C TRP A 143 2.51 11.94 20.56
N GLU A 144 1.73 11.27 19.74
CA GLU A 144 0.28 11.14 19.89
C GLU A 144 -0.12 9.67 19.94
N CYS A 145 -0.93 9.30 20.93
CA CYS A 145 -1.52 7.97 21.00
C CYS A 145 -2.71 7.87 20.04
N ARG A 146 -2.61 7.04 19.00
CA ARG A 146 -3.64 6.84 17.98
C ARG A 146 -4.97 6.30 18.51
N ASN A 147 -4.98 5.72 19.73
CA ASN A 147 -6.21 5.21 20.33
C ASN A 147 -6.99 6.29 21.09
N CYS A 148 -6.32 7.11 21.91
CA CYS A 148 -7.00 8.04 22.82
C CYS A 148 -6.63 9.51 22.64
N GLY A 149 -5.73 9.85 21.69
CA GLY A 149 -5.29 11.21 21.46
C GLY A 149 -4.36 11.79 22.53
N HIS A 150 -3.86 10.98 23.49
CA HIS A 150 -2.92 11.46 24.50
C HIS A 150 -1.64 11.99 23.86
N LEU A 151 -1.26 13.20 24.22
CA LEU A 151 -0.06 13.87 23.72
C LEU A 151 1.04 13.86 24.79
N VAL A 152 2.27 13.58 24.36
CA VAL A 152 3.44 13.60 25.22
C VAL A 152 4.68 14.03 24.46
N MET A 153 5.46 14.93 25.06
CA MET A 153 6.74 15.39 24.51
C MET A 153 7.88 14.48 24.98
N GLY A 154 8.72 14.03 24.07
CA GLY A 154 9.90 13.20 24.41
C GLY A 154 10.70 12.81 23.19
N LYS A 155 11.95 12.37 23.38
CA LYS A 155 12.74 11.75 22.31
C LYS A 155 12.22 10.37 21.93
N LYS A 156 11.54 9.72 22.86
CA LYS A 156 11.00 8.36 22.71
C LYS A 156 9.53 8.32 23.09
N ALA A 157 8.74 7.61 22.30
CA ALA A 157 7.36 7.32 22.63
C ALA A 157 7.28 6.44 23.89
N PRO A 158 6.31 6.66 24.80
CA PRO A 158 6.13 5.83 26.00
C PRO A 158 5.94 4.35 25.63
N ALA A 159 6.48 3.44 26.44
CA ALA A 159 6.27 1.99 26.26
C ALA A 159 4.79 1.60 26.38
N VAL A 160 4.04 2.32 27.22
CA VAL A 160 2.60 2.15 27.47
C VAL A 160 1.97 3.53 27.60
N CYS A 161 0.83 3.73 26.97
CA CYS A 161 0.07 4.97 27.10
C CYS A 161 -0.47 5.11 28.53
N PRO A 162 -0.16 6.20 29.27
CA PRO A 162 -0.59 6.37 30.66
C PRO A 162 -2.11 6.60 30.80
N VAL A 163 -2.81 6.95 29.71
CA VAL A 163 -4.24 7.23 29.72
C VAL A 163 -5.06 5.99 29.39
N CYS A 164 -4.68 5.20 28.37
CA CYS A 164 -5.51 4.10 27.87
C CYS A 164 -4.82 2.73 27.87
N ALA A 165 -3.61 2.64 28.44
CA ALA A 165 -2.82 1.42 28.58
C ALA A 165 -2.47 0.70 27.25
N HIS A 166 -2.63 1.34 26.09
CA HIS A 166 -2.18 0.77 24.81
C HIS A 166 -0.65 0.79 24.71
N PRO A 167 -0.05 -0.21 24.06
CA PRO A 167 1.41 -0.32 23.92
C PRO A 167 1.99 0.78 23.03
N GLN A 168 3.32 0.92 23.05
CA GLN A 168 4.08 1.89 22.27
C GLN A 168 3.73 1.89 20.77
N SER A 169 3.36 0.74 20.21
CA SER A 169 2.93 0.59 18.82
C SER A 169 1.73 1.47 18.42
N PHE A 170 1.01 2.02 19.38
CA PHE A 170 -0.08 2.96 19.15
C PHE A 170 0.36 4.42 19.08
N PHE A 171 1.63 4.73 19.35
CA PHE A 171 2.12 6.09 19.22
C PHE A 171 2.62 6.39 17.83
N GLU A 172 2.36 7.60 17.38
CA GLU A 172 2.95 8.20 16.18
C GLU A 172 3.45 9.62 16.48
N VAL A 173 4.30 10.16 15.61
CA VAL A 173 4.64 11.59 15.64
C VAL A 173 3.38 12.36 15.30
N ARG A 174 3.01 13.32 16.14
CA ARG A 174 1.84 14.15 15.93
C ARG A 174 1.89 14.85 14.58
N LYS A 175 0.80 14.80 13.84
CA LYS A 175 0.60 15.53 12.59
C LYS A 175 -0.26 16.75 12.83
N GLU A 176 0.19 17.90 12.37
CA GLU A 176 -0.58 19.14 12.33
C GLU A 176 -0.66 19.60 10.88
N ASN A 177 -1.77 19.28 10.22
CA ASN A 177 -1.98 19.56 8.80
C ASN A 177 -3.29 20.32 8.53
N TYR A 178 -3.75 21.09 9.50
CA TYR A 178 -4.95 21.95 9.47
C TYR A 178 -4.58 23.40 9.68
#